data_03bdd99f063e96e73d70cc1cd67af277
#
_entry.id   03bdd99f063e96e73d70cc1cd67af277
#
_cell.length_a   1.000
_cell.length_b   1.000
_cell.length_c   1.000
_cell.angle_alpha   90.00
_cell.angle_beta   90.00
_cell.angle_gamma   90.00
#
_symmetry.space_group_name_H-M   'P 1'
#
loop_
_entity.id
_entity.type
_entity.pdbx_description
1 polymer ?
#
loop_
_entity_poly.entity_id
_entity_poly.type
_entity_poly.pdbx_seq_one_letter_code
_entity_poly.pdbx_strand_id
1 'polypeptide(L)'
;DFYTAGGGITGFQNGLAIAGDYMSAATLLGLSSLIYAKGFDGFIYTISFFVGWPIILFLMAERLRNLGKFTFADIASYRLDQGKIRTFAAFGSLTVVCFYLIVQMVGAGQLIQLLFGLEYNYAVVIVGILMMVYVTFGGMVATTWVQIIKAVLLLGGGTLLMLLAFSQFGFSFEKMFSTAISVHKDGAKIMGPGSLMANPVSAVSLSLGLLFGTAGLPHIMMRFFTVPNAKEARKSVFYATGFIGFFFLVVAVLGISAVVIVGQDPQFFEGGKVGGKIIGGGNMPVM
;
A
#
# COMPACT_ATOMS: atom_id res chain seq x y z
N ASP A 1 -5.19 22.09 -16.13
CA ASP A 1 -5.27 21.99 -14.66
C ASP A 1 -5.88 20.66 -14.19
N PHE A 2 -6.90 20.14 -14.88
CA PHE A 2 -7.60 18.92 -14.48
C PHE A 2 -6.68 17.68 -14.35
N TYR A 3 -5.74 17.48 -15.27
CA TYR A 3 -4.85 16.32 -15.29
C TYR A 3 -3.51 16.52 -14.57
N THR A 4 -3.06 17.75 -14.33
CA THR A 4 -1.73 18.06 -13.79
C THR A 4 -1.75 18.92 -12.54
N ALA A 5 -2.92 19.25 -12.00
CA ALA A 5 -3.08 20.17 -10.87
C ALA A 5 -2.37 21.54 -11.11
N GLY A 6 -2.31 22.01 -12.36
CA GLY A 6 -1.62 23.25 -12.74
C GLY A 6 -0.09 23.23 -12.62
N GLY A 7 0.52 22.09 -12.27
CA GLY A 7 1.98 21.97 -12.09
C GLY A 7 2.52 22.76 -10.87
N GLY A 8 1.66 23.18 -9.95
CA GLY A 8 2.04 24.02 -8.81
C GLY A 8 2.26 23.29 -7.49
N ILE A 9 2.17 21.95 -7.48
CA ILE A 9 2.33 21.15 -6.26
C ILE A 9 3.81 21.08 -5.86
N THR A 10 4.13 21.37 -4.60
CA THR A 10 5.51 21.30 -4.09
C THR A 10 5.97 19.84 -3.98
N GLY A 11 7.29 19.61 -4.01
CA GLY A 11 7.85 18.26 -3.86
C GLY A 11 7.44 17.57 -2.55
N PHE A 12 7.30 18.33 -1.46
CA PHE A 12 6.83 17.78 -0.18
C PHE A 12 5.35 17.37 -0.23
N GLN A 13 4.48 18.23 -0.73
CA GLN A 13 3.06 17.93 -0.91
C GLN A 13 2.87 16.73 -1.84
N ASN A 14 3.59 16.70 -2.96
CA ASN A 14 3.54 15.56 -3.88
C ASN A 14 4.11 14.29 -3.26
N GLY A 15 5.14 14.40 -2.43
CA GLY A 15 5.67 13.26 -1.65
C GLY A 15 4.64 12.65 -0.72
N LEU A 16 3.89 13.49 0.00
CA LEU A 16 2.75 13.04 0.82
C LEU A 16 1.63 12.45 -0.04
N ALA A 17 1.31 13.07 -1.18
CA ALA A 17 0.28 12.57 -2.09
C ALA A 17 0.65 11.20 -2.65
N ILE A 18 1.89 11.01 -3.09
CA ILE A 18 2.42 9.71 -3.55
C ILE A 18 2.36 8.67 -2.42
N ALA A 19 2.82 9.04 -1.22
CA ALA A 19 2.73 8.18 -0.06
C ALA A 19 1.27 7.80 0.23
N GLY A 20 0.34 8.77 0.17
CA GLY A 20 -1.09 8.52 0.32
C GLY A 20 -1.68 7.62 -0.76
N ASP A 21 -1.25 7.74 -2.02
CA ASP A 21 -1.67 6.82 -3.09
C ASP A 21 -1.23 5.38 -2.78
N TYR A 22 -0.02 5.22 -2.27
CA TYR A 22 0.58 3.92 -2.02
C TYR A 22 0.14 3.29 -0.69
N MET A 23 0.07 4.09 0.38
CA MET A 23 -0.46 3.66 1.68
C MET A 23 -1.97 3.55 1.60
N SER A 24 -2.47 2.34 1.47
CA SER A 24 -3.90 2.03 1.28
C SER A 24 -4.38 1.01 2.31
N ALA A 25 -5.70 0.78 2.33
CA ALA A 25 -6.28 -0.29 3.12
C ALA A 25 -5.63 -1.65 2.77
N ALA A 26 -5.40 -1.93 1.49
CA ALA A 26 -4.72 -3.14 1.06
C ALA A 26 -3.29 -3.25 1.61
N THR A 27 -2.56 -2.14 1.70
CA THR A 27 -1.20 -2.13 2.25
C THR A 27 -1.23 -2.32 3.77
N LEU A 28 -2.07 -1.56 4.49
CA LEU A 28 -2.14 -1.68 5.95
C LEU A 28 -2.67 -3.05 6.36
N LEU A 29 -3.85 -3.41 5.88
CA LEU A 29 -4.54 -4.62 6.32
C LEU A 29 -3.95 -5.88 5.67
N GLY A 30 -3.66 -5.82 4.37
CA GLY A 30 -3.15 -6.98 3.64
C GLY A 30 -1.74 -7.39 4.06
N LEU A 31 -0.81 -6.43 4.16
CA LEU A 31 0.57 -6.76 4.53
C LEU A 31 0.72 -7.10 6.02
N SER A 32 0.04 -6.37 6.91
CA SER A 32 0.08 -6.73 8.33
C SER A 32 -0.56 -8.08 8.60
N SER A 33 -1.65 -8.42 7.92
CA SER A 33 -2.28 -9.74 8.03
C SER A 33 -1.41 -10.84 7.42
N LEU A 34 -0.66 -10.53 6.37
CA LEU A 34 0.30 -11.47 5.80
C LEU A 34 1.46 -11.73 6.78
N ILE A 35 1.96 -10.69 7.45
CA ILE A 35 2.98 -10.82 8.51
C ILE A 35 2.41 -11.60 9.71
N TYR A 36 1.16 -11.32 10.12
CA TYR A 36 0.47 -12.10 11.12
C TYR A 36 0.41 -13.59 10.77
N ALA A 37 0.05 -13.92 9.53
CA ALA A 37 -0.17 -15.32 9.10
C ALA A 37 1.11 -16.06 8.73
N LYS A 38 2.17 -15.36 8.26
CA LYS A 38 3.36 -15.95 7.63
C LYS A 38 4.68 -15.47 8.23
N GLY A 39 4.63 -14.58 9.22
CA GLY A 39 5.83 -14.07 9.88
C GLY A 39 6.83 -13.45 8.91
N PHE A 40 8.05 -13.97 8.90
CA PHE A 40 9.17 -13.49 8.08
C PHE A 40 8.84 -13.38 6.59
N ASP A 41 8.14 -14.33 6.02
CA ASP A 41 7.81 -14.30 4.60
C ASP A 41 6.87 -13.15 4.22
N GLY A 42 6.12 -12.61 5.18
CA GLY A 42 5.35 -11.37 5.00
C GLY A 42 6.25 -10.16 4.74
N PHE A 43 7.45 -10.13 5.31
CA PHE A 43 8.43 -9.07 5.06
C PHE A 43 9.01 -9.10 3.65
N ILE A 44 9.04 -10.26 2.98
CA ILE A 44 9.47 -10.35 1.58
C ILE A 44 8.61 -9.44 0.71
N TYR A 45 7.29 -9.41 0.94
CA TYR A 45 6.38 -8.51 0.23
C TYR A 45 6.66 -7.05 0.56
N THR A 46 6.76 -6.69 1.83
CA THR A 46 7.00 -5.31 2.28
C THR A 46 8.29 -4.74 1.73
N ILE A 47 9.39 -5.48 1.85
CA ILE A 47 10.71 -5.07 1.37
C ILE A 47 10.72 -4.96 -0.16
N SER A 48 10.13 -5.93 -0.86
CA SER A 48 10.10 -5.95 -2.32
C SER A 48 9.33 -4.78 -2.90
N PHE A 49 8.20 -4.43 -2.30
CA PHE A 49 7.45 -3.22 -2.66
C PHE A 49 8.25 -1.95 -2.35
N PHE A 50 8.94 -1.89 -1.22
CA PHE A 50 9.68 -0.70 -0.80
C PHE A 50 10.88 -0.40 -1.69
N VAL A 51 11.65 -1.41 -2.08
CA VAL A 51 12.87 -1.24 -2.89
C VAL A 51 12.60 -0.64 -4.27
N GLY A 52 11.36 -0.74 -4.77
CA GLY A 52 10.93 -0.03 -5.98
C GLY A 52 11.06 1.49 -5.89
N TRP A 53 10.93 2.09 -4.71
CA TRP A 53 10.99 3.55 -4.53
C TRP A 53 12.38 4.16 -4.77
N PRO A 54 13.48 3.64 -4.24
CA PRO A 54 14.83 4.08 -4.62
C PRO A 54 15.08 3.98 -6.12
N ILE A 55 14.58 2.94 -6.80
CA ILE A 55 14.71 2.81 -8.25
C ILE A 55 13.98 3.93 -8.97
N ILE A 56 12.73 4.25 -8.58
CA ILE A 56 11.98 5.37 -9.12
C ILE A 56 12.77 6.66 -8.93
N LEU A 57 13.32 6.89 -7.72
CA LEU A 57 14.09 8.08 -7.38
C LEU A 57 15.30 8.28 -8.31
N PHE A 58 16.11 7.25 -8.48
CA PHE A 58 17.38 7.38 -9.22
C PHE A 58 17.23 7.26 -10.73
N LEU A 59 16.25 6.51 -11.23
CA LEU A 59 16.16 6.19 -12.65
C LEU A 59 15.04 6.94 -13.40
N MET A 60 13.92 7.23 -12.73
CA MET A 60 12.69 7.60 -13.44
C MET A 60 12.18 9.01 -13.16
N ALA A 61 12.18 9.50 -11.93
CA ALA A 61 11.44 10.70 -11.55
C ALA A 61 11.78 11.95 -12.39
N GLU A 62 13.06 12.28 -12.52
CA GLU A 62 13.49 13.43 -13.32
C GLU A 62 13.22 13.25 -14.81
N ARG A 63 13.50 12.05 -15.33
CA ARG A 63 13.33 11.75 -16.75
C ARG A 63 11.86 11.82 -17.14
N LEU A 64 10.97 11.27 -16.34
CA LEU A 64 9.52 11.33 -16.56
C LEU A 64 9.04 12.77 -16.55
N ARG A 65 9.43 13.55 -15.53
CA ARG A 65 9.03 14.97 -15.46
C ARG A 65 9.47 15.77 -16.68
N ASN A 66 10.68 15.54 -17.15
CA ASN A 66 11.25 16.24 -18.31
C ASN A 66 10.60 15.86 -19.65
N LEU A 67 9.94 14.70 -19.74
CA LEU A 67 9.17 14.32 -20.93
C LEU A 67 7.96 15.22 -21.16
N GLY A 68 7.40 15.85 -20.12
CA GLY A 68 6.29 16.77 -20.23
C GLY A 68 5.00 16.17 -20.77
N LYS A 69 4.76 14.87 -20.54
CA LYS A 69 3.58 14.12 -20.98
C LYS A 69 2.58 13.96 -19.82
N PHE A 70 1.41 13.37 -20.07
CA PHE A 70 0.34 13.31 -19.07
C PHE A 70 0.00 11.90 -18.62
N THR A 71 0.19 10.90 -19.48
CA THR A 71 -0.24 9.53 -19.19
C THR A 71 0.89 8.54 -19.43
N PHE A 72 0.76 7.33 -18.85
CA PHE A 72 1.67 6.22 -19.12
C PHE A 72 1.72 5.86 -20.61
N ALA A 73 0.60 5.90 -21.30
CA ALA A 73 0.53 5.62 -22.73
C ALA A 73 1.35 6.64 -23.55
N ASP A 74 1.38 7.90 -23.14
CA ASP A 74 2.21 8.94 -23.77
C ASP A 74 3.70 8.69 -23.53
N ILE A 75 4.08 8.18 -22.35
CA ILE A 75 5.46 7.82 -22.03
C ILE A 75 5.92 6.64 -22.88
N ALA A 76 5.13 5.57 -22.91
CA ALA A 76 5.45 4.33 -23.64
C ALA A 76 5.58 4.58 -25.16
N SER A 77 4.73 5.44 -25.71
CA SER A 77 4.73 5.77 -27.15
C SER A 77 5.74 6.83 -27.55
N TYR A 78 6.51 7.40 -26.62
CA TYR A 78 7.43 8.51 -26.93
C TYR A 78 8.53 8.17 -27.96
N ARG A 79 9.03 6.94 -27.94
CA ARG A 79 10.08 6.46 -28.85
C ARG A 79 9.62 5.34 -29.79
N LEU A 80 8.36 4.96 -29.74
CA LEU A 80 7.79 3.83 -30.46
C LEU A 80 6.67 4.31 -31.39
N ASP A 81 6.19 3.44 -32.27
CA ASP A 81 5.03 3.73 -33.14
C ASP A 81 3.83 4.15 -32.29
N GLN A 82 3.43 5.42 -32.45
CA GLN A 82 2.45 6.05 -31.58
C GLN A 82 1.07 5.40 -31.66
N GLY A 83 0.63 4.93 -32.80
CA GLY A 83 -0.71 4.38 -32.97
C GLY A 83 -0.91 3.10 -32.18
N LYS A 84 -0.20 2.06 -32.52
CA LYS A 84 -0.37 0.72 -31.94
C LYS A 84 0.09 0.63 -30.50
N ILE A 85 1.27 1.20 -30.19
CA ILE A 85 1.84 1.13 -28.82
C ILE A 85 1.01 1.93 -27.84
N ARG A 86 0.52 3.12 -28.23
CA ARG A 86 -0.34 3.95 -27.37
C ARG A 86 -1.64 3.24 -27.01
N THR A 87 -2.29 2.58 -27.99
CA THR A 87 -3.51 1.81 -27.74
C THR A 87 -3.26 0.63 -26.81
N PHE A 88 -2.17 -0.12 -27.05
CA PHE A 88 -1.82 -1.25 -26.21
C PHE A 88 -1.45 -0.82 -24.78
N ALA A 89 -0.67 0.25 -24.62
CA ALA A 89 -0.32 0.81 -23.31
C ALA A 89 -1.54 1.35 -22.55
N ALA A 90 -2.50 1.97 -23.26
CA ALA A 90 -3.75 2.41 -22.65
C ALA A 90 -4.58 1.23 -22.15
N PHE A 91 -4.71 0.17 -22.94
CA PHE A 91 -5.40 -1.05 -22.54
C PHE A 91 -4.74 -1.72 -21.33
N GLY A 92 -3.41 -1.85 -21.35
CA GLY A 92 -2.65 -2.38 -20.21
C GLY A 92 -2.84 -1.55 -18.94
N SER A 93 -2.80 -0.22 -19.06
CA SER A 93 -3.04 0.69 -17.93
C SER A 93 -4.45 0.53 -17.36
N LEU A 94 -5.47 0.45 -18.19
CA LEU A 94 -6.86 0.22 -17.76
C LEU A 94 -6.99 -1.12 -17.04
N THR A 95 -6.38 -2.18 -17.57
CA THR A 95 -6.41 -3.51 -16.93
C THR A 95 -5.79 -3.47 -15.53
N VAL A 96 -4.61 -2.88 -15.39
CA VAL A 96 -3.93 -2.75 -14.08
C VAL A 96 -4.77 -1.93 -13.10
N VAL A 97 -5.32 -0.80 -13.55
CA VAL A 97 -6.15 0.08 -12.71
C VAL A 97 -7.45 -0.62 -12.29
N CYS A 98 -8.10 -1.40 -13.17
CA CYS A 98 -9.28 -2.19 -12.80
C CYS A 98 -8.99 -3.20 -11.70
N PHE A 99 -7.91 -3.99 -11.82
CA PHE A 99 -7.52 -4.93 -10.76
C PHE A 99 -7.17 -4.21 -9.46
N TYR A 100 -6.45 -3.09 -9.54
CA TYR A 100 -6.13 -2.29 -8.35
C TYR A 100 -7.39 -1.74 -7.67
N LEU A 101 -8.35 -1.24 -8.46
CA LEU A 101 -9.63 -0.73 -7.96
C LEU A 101 -10.43 -1.83 -7.22
N ILE A 102 -10.49 -3.04 -7.77
CA ILE A 102 -11.17 -4.17 -7.11
C ILE A 102 -10.60 -4.40 -5.71
N VAL A 103 -9.28 -4.47 -5.57
CA VAL A 103 -8.63 -4.67 -4.26
C VAL A 103 -8.96 -3.54 -3.28
N GLN A 104 -8.96 -2.28 -3.75
CA GLN A 104 -9.29 -1.13 -2.91
C GLN A 104 -10.76 -1.13 -2.48
N MET A 105 -11.69 -1.49 -3.39
CA MET A 105 -13.12 -1.54 -3.08
C MET A 105 -13.44 -2.65 -2.10
N VAL A 106 -12.80 -3.81 -2.21
CA VAL A 106 -12.93 -4.90 -1.22
C VAL A 106 -12.49 -4.43 0.17
N GLY A 107 -11.32 -3.81 0.29
CA GLY A 107 -10.84 -3.29 1.57
C GLY A 107 -11.74 -2.20 2.16
N ALA A 108 -12.19 -1.26 1.33
CA ALA A 108 -13.10 -0.20 1.77
C ALA A 108 -14.46 -0.75 2.22
N GLY A 109 -15.02 -1.71 1.46
CA GLY A 109 -16.28 -2.36 1.80
C GLY A 109 -16.23 -3.09 3.14
N GLN A 110 -15.16 -3.86 3.38
CA GLN A 110 -14.94 -4.54 4.66
C GLN A 110 -14.81 -3.56 5.83
N LEU A 111 -14.07 -2.46 5.64
CA LEU A 111 -13.89 -1.45 6.67
C LEU A 111 -15.21 -0.76 7.04
N ILE A 112 -15.99 -0.36 6.06
CA ILE A 112 -17.31 0.28 6.29
C ILE A 112 -18.29 -0.69 6.93
N GLN A 113 -18.29 -1.96 6.52
CA GLN A 113 -19.08 -3.01 7.17
C GLN A 113 -18.72 -3.14 8.66
N LEU A 114 -17.43 -3.16 8.97
CA LEU A 114 -16.97 -3.27 10.35
C LEU A 114 -17.35 -2.04 11.21
N LEU A 115 -17.12 -0.83 10.67
CA LEU A 115 -17.30 0.40 11.43
C LEU A 115 -18.77 0.81 11.61
N PHE A 116 -19.60 0.58 10.60
CA PHE A 116 -20.98 1.06 10.56
C PHE A 116 -22.04 -0.06 10.60
N GLY A 117 -21.61 -1.33 10.56
CA GLY A 117 -22.55 -2.46 10.52
C GLY A 117 -23.34 -2.58 9.22
N LEU A 118 -22.95 -1.84 8.16
CA LEU A 118 -23.63 -1.89 6.87
C LEU A 118 -23.31 -3.20 6.15
N GLU A 119 -24.29 -3.74 5.42
CA GLU A 119 -24.04 -4.87 4.54
C GLU A 119 -22.97 -4.54 3.49
N TYR A 120 -22.04 -5.46 3.26
CA TYR A 120 -20.89 -5.28 2.38
C TYR A 120 -21.22 -4.70 1.00
N ASN A 121 -22.29 -5.20 0.37
CA ASN A 121 -22.68 -4.73 -0.97
C ASN A 121 -23.09 -3.25 -0.98
N TYR A 122 -23.87 -2.83 0.02
CA TYR A 122 -24.23 -1.40 0.15
C TYR A 122 -23.03 -0.53 0.47
N ALA A 123 -22.13 -1.01 1.33
CA ALA A 123 -20.89 -0.30 1.66
C ALA A 123 -20.05 -0.03 0.41
N VAL A 124 -19.84 -1.04 -0.44
CA VAL A 124 -19.09 -0.91 -1.70
C VAL A 124 -19.75 0.07 -2.65
N VAL A 125 -21.07 0.01 -2.82
CA VAL A 125 -21.80 0.92 -3.72
C VAL A 125 -21.71 2.37 -3.24
N ILE A 126 -21.91 2.63 -1.95
CA ILE A 126 -21.84 3.98 -1.37
C ILE A 126 -20.44 4.57 -1.58
N VAL A 127 -19.39 3.82 -1.21
CA VAL A 127 -18.00 4.27 -1.40
C VAL A 127 -17.70 4.52 -2.87
N GLY A 128 -18.14 3.64 -3.77
CA GLY A 128 -17.94 3.79 -5.21
C GLY A 128 -18.59 5.05 -5.77
N ILE A 129 -19.84 5.35 -5.38
CA ILE A 129 -20.55 6.57 -5.80
C ILE A 129 -19.82 7.81 -5.28
N LEU A 130 -19.48 7.87 -4.00
CA LEU A 130 -18.77 9.00 -3.41
C LEU A 130 -17.42 9.25 -4.11
N MET A 131 -16.68 8.17 -4.40
CA MET A 131 -15.43 8.25 -5.13
C MET A 131 -15.63 8.83 -6.54
N MET A 132 -16.59 8.33 -7.29
CA MET A 132 -16.90 8.86 -8.64
C MET A 132 -17.25 10.34 -8.61
N VAL A 133 -18.05 10.76 -7.64
CA VAL A 133 -18.44 12.18 -7.50
C VAL A 133 -17.22 13.06 -7.29
N TYR A 134 -16.39 12.81 -6.27
CA TYR A 134 -15.28 13.71 -6.00
C TYR A 134 -14.19 13.69 -7.09
N VAL A 135 -13.94 12.54 -7.74
CA VAL A 135 -12.98 12.44 -8.84
C VAL A 135 -13.45 13.19 -10.07
N THR A 136 -14.72 13.03 -10.44
CA THR A 136 -15.29 13.67 -11.63
C THR A 136 -15.27 15.19 -11.54
N PHE A 137 -15.62 15.74 -10.38
CA PHE A 137 -15.68 17.20 -10.20
C PHE A 137 -14.36 17.84 -9.77
N GLY A 138 -13.49 17.10 -9.10
CA GLY A 138 -12.28 17.66 -8.48
C GLY A 138 -11.00 17.47 -9.26
N GLY A 139 -10.93 16.51 -10.19
CA GLY A 139 -9.73 16.21 -10.97
C GLY A 139 -8.49 15.92 -10.12
N MET A 140 -7.29 16.23 -10.68
CA MET A 140 -6.01 15.94 -10.02
C MET A 140 -5.77 16.80 -8.77
N VAL A 141 -6.32 18.00 -8.68
CA VAL A 141 -6.18 18.86 -7.49
C VAL A 141 -6.87 18.23 -6.30
N ALA A 142 -8.15 17.87 -6.44
CA ALA A 142 -8.90 17.23 -5.35
C ALA A 142 -8.30 15.89 -4.94
N THR A 143 -7.93 15.05 -5.91
CA THR A 143 -7.29 13.77 -5.60
C THR A 143 -5.96 13.95 -4.88
N THR A 144 -5.16 14.97 -5.20
CA THR A 144 -3.92 15.26 -4.50
C THR A 144 -4.15 15.59 -3.03
N TRP A 145 -5.12 16.48 -2.74
CA TRP A 145 -5.44 16.84 -1.35
C TRP A 145 -6.05 15.70 -0.55
N VAL A 146 -6.93 14.91 -1.16
CA VAL A 146 -7.47 13.69 -0.52
C VAL A 146 -6.35 12.73 -0.14
N GLN A 147 -5.37 12.53 -1.01
CA GLN A 147 -4.24 11.64 -0.71
C GLN A 147 -3.30 12.22 0.36
N ILE A 148 -3.09 13.54 0.39
CA ILE A 148 -2.30 14.19 1.46
C ILE A 148 -2.98 13.98 2.81
N ILE A 149 -4.28 14.27 2.91
CA ILE A 149 -5.05 14.09 4.15
C ILE A 149 -5.00 12.62 4.58
N LYS A 150 -5.24 11.70 3.65
CA LYS A 150 -5.15 10.26 3.91
C LYS A 150 -3.77 9.84 4.42
N ALA A 151 -2.69 10.35 3.81
CA ALA A 151 -1.32 10.05 4.26
C ALA A 151 -1.08 10.50 5.70
N VAL A 152 -1.48 11.72 6.04
CA VAL A 152 -1.34 12.26 7.41
C VAL A 152 -2.13 11.43 8.42
N LEU A 153 -3.38 11.09 8.09
CA LEU A 153 -4.24 10.28 8.97
C LEU A 153 -3.70 8.85 9.13
N LEU A 154 -3.23 8.22 8.05
CA LEU A 154 -2.66 6.85 8.12
C LEU A 154 -1.34 6.82 8.89
N LEU A 155 -0.45 7.78 8.65
CA LEU A 155 0.81 7.87 9.39
C LEU A 155 0.55 8.17 10.88
N GLY A 156 -0.30 9.14 11.18
CA GLY A 156 -0.63 9.50 12.56
C GLY A 156 -1.37 8.39 13.29
N GLY A 157 -2.49 7.93 12.73
CA GLY A 157 -3.32 6.86 13.32
C GLY A 157 -2.57 5.53 13.39
N GLY A 158 -1.86 5.15 12.32
CA GLY A 158 -1.05 3.93 12.31
C GLY A 158 0.08 3.97 13.33
N THR A 159 0.74 5.13 13.49
CA THR A 159 1.78 5.31 14.53
C THR A 159 1.19 5.21 15.94
N LEU A 160 0.05 5.83 16.19
CA LEU A 160 -0.63 5.73 17.47
C LEU A 160 -0.99 4.27 17.77
N LEU A 161 -1.59 3.57 16.81
CA LEU A 161 -1.96 2.16 16.96
C LEU A 161 -0.72 1.29 17.21
N MET A 162 0.38 1.54 16.47
CA MET A 162 1.65 0.86 16.68
C MET A 162 2.19 1.08 18.09
N LEU A 163 2.19 2.31 18.58
CA LEU A 163 2.67 2.64 19.94
C LEU A 163 1.82 1.97 21.01
N LEU A 164 0.50 1.98 20.86
CA LEU A 164 -0.41 1.29 21.78
C LEU A 164 -0.18 -0.22 21.78
N ALA A 165 -0.06 -0.85 20.62
CA ALA A 165 0.24 -2.26 20.51
C ALA A 165 1.62 -2.60 21.08
N PHE A 166 2.64 -1.79 20.78
CA PHE A 166 4.00 -2.01 21.24
C PHE A 166 4.17 -1.76 22.75
N SER A 167 3.37 -0.89 23.35
CA SER A 167 3.35 -0.66 24.80
C SER A 167 2.98 -1.92 25.61
N GLN A 168 2.19 -2.84 25.04
CA GLN A 168 1.87 -4.13 25.66
C GLN A 168 3.12 -5.01 25.90
N PHE A 169 4.18 -4.77 25.13
CA PHE A 169 5.46 -5.45 25.28
C PHE A 169 6.49 -4.63 26.05
N GLY A 170 6.08 -3.53 26.69
CA GLY A 170 6.99 -2.62 27.40
C GLY A 170 8.01 -1.95 26.47
N PHE A 171 7.66 -1.70 25.23
CA PHE A 171 8.52 -1.16 24.17
C PHE A 171 9.79 -1.98 23.89
N SER A 172 9.73 -3.31 24.10
CA SER A 172 10.83 -4.23 23.85
C SER A 172 10.54 -5.09 22.63
N PHE A 173 11.36 -4.96 21.58
CA PHE A 173 11.30 -5.84 20.41
C PHE A 173 11.60 -7.28 20.77
N GLU A 174 12.58 -7.53 21.66
CA GLU A 174 12.92 -8.87 22.12
C GLU A 174 11.71 -9.56 22.76
N LYS A 175 11.01 -8.86 23.66
CA LYS A 175 9.81 -9.38 24.30
C LYS A 175 8.68 -9.61 23.30
N MET A 176 8.50 -8.71 22.33
CA MET A 176 7.48 -8.85 21.27
C MET A 176 7.74 -10.11 20.44
N PHE A 177 8.97 -10.28 19.94
CA PHE A 177 9.32 -11.42 19.09
C PHE A 177 9.32 -12.75 19.89
N SER A 178 9.88 -12.79 21.09
CA SER A 178 9.89 -14.00 21.92
C SER A 178 8.48 -14.44 22.28
N THR A 179 7.60 -13.50 22.62
CA THR A 179 6.19 -13.82 22.89
C THR A 179 5.48 -14.31 21.62
N ALA A 180 5.69 -13.67 20.48
CA ALA A 180 5.11 -14.12 19.22
C ALA A 180 5.54 -15.55 18.86
N ILE A 181 6.82 -15.89 19.04
CA ILE A 181 7.35 -17.25 18.87
C ILE A 181 6.66 -18.25 19.80
N SER A 182 6.46 -17.90 21.05
CA SER A 182 5.89 -18.80 22.05
C SER A 182 4.41 -19.13 21.82
N VAL A 183 3.66 -18.20 21.21
CA VAL A 183 2.21 -18.35 21.03
C VAL A 183 1.79 -18.78 19.62
N HIS A 184 2.65 -18.57 18.61
CA HIS A 184 2.30 -18.95 17.25
C HIS A 184 2.39 -20.46 17.04
N LYS A 185 1.43 -21.02 16.30
CA LYS A 185 1.35 -22.47 15.99
C LYS A 185 2.62 -23.05 15.37
N ASP A 186 3.34 -22.27 14.58
CA ASP A 186 4.57 -22.67 13.91
C ASP A 186 5.84 -22.34 14.73
N GLY A 187 5.69 -21.76 15.93
CA GLY A 187 6.77 -21.44 16.85
C GLY A 187 7.87 -20.59 16.21
N ALA A 188 9.13 -20.94 16.44
CA ALA A 188 10.29 -20.22 15.92
C ALA A 188 10.37 -20.18 14.37
N LYS A 189 9.63 -21.03 13.66
CA LYS A 189 9.63 -21.05 12.19
C LYS A 189 9.08 -19.75 11.59
N ILE A 190 8.24 -19.01 12.31
CA ILE A 190 7.73 -17.71 11.80
C ILE A 190 8.80 -16.64 11.66
N MET A 191 9.96 -16.81 12.31
CA MET A 191 11.09 -15.87 12.21
C MET A 191 12.06 -16.20 11.08
N GLY A 192 11.81 -17.26 10.33
CA GLY A 192 12.62 -17.70 9.19
C GLY A 192 11.84 -17.78 7.89
N PRO A 193 12.55 -17.87 6.74
CA PRO A 193 11.92 -18.05 5.44
C PRO A 193 11.34 -19.46 5.29
N GLY A 194 10.38 -19.62 4.36
CA GLY A 194 9.86 -20.92 3.92
C GLY A 194 8.43 -21.22 4.31
N SER A 195 7.74 -20.34 5.04
CA SER A 195 6.32 -20.49 5.36
C SER A 195 5.38 -20.20 4.19
N LEU A 196 5.80 -19.32 3.28
CA LEU A 196 5.08 -18.92 2.07
C LEU A 196 5.86 -19.30 0.80
N MET A 197 7.19 -19.13 0.83
CA MET A 197 8.11 -19.32 -0.29
C MET A 197 9.21 -20.32 0.10
N ALA A 198 8.94 -21.60 -0.11
CA ALA A 198 9.93 -22.64 0.16
C ALA A 198 11.12 -22.65 -0.82
N ASN A 199 10.89 -22.13 -2.06
CA ASN A 199 11.91 -22.08 -3.10
C ASN A 199 12.53 -20.66 -3.20
N PRO A 200 13.85 -20.50 -3.00
CA PRO A 200 14.53 -19.21 -3.12
C PRO A 200 14.33 -18.53 -4.49
N VAL A 201 14.28 -19.29 -5.58
CA VAL A 201 14.07 -18.75 -6.94
C VAL A 201 12.67 -18.11 -7.04
N SER A 202 11.66 -18.74 -6.45
CA SER A 202 10.32 -18.17 -6.41
C SER A 202 10.27 -16.88 -5.59
N ALA A 203 11.00 -16.81 -4.47
CA ALA A 203 11.10 -15.59 -3.65
C ALA A 203 11.76 -14.45 -4.42
N VAL A 204 12.87 -14.71 -5.12
CA VAL A 204 13.56 -13.72 -5.96
C VAL A 204 12.66 -13.27 -7.11
N SER A 205 12.01 -14.21 -7.80
CA SER A 205 11.09 -13.90 -8.92
C SER A 205 9.92 -13.01 -8.45
N LEU A 206 9.31 -13.35 -7.31
CA LEU A 206 8.26 -12.54 -6.69
C LEU A 206 8.77 -11.14 -6.35
N SER A 207 9.94 -11.05 -5.70
CA SER A 207 10.54 -9.77 -5.29
C SER A 207 10.81 -8.87 -6.49
N LEU A 208 11.35 -9.41 -7.59
CA LEU A 208 11.54 -8.66 -8.83
C LEU A 208 10.22 -8.21 -9.45
N GLY A 209 9.20 -9.08 -9.46
CA GLY A 209 7.86 -8.73 -9.95
C GLY A 209 7.24 -7.58 -9.17
N LEU A 210 7.33 -7.61 -7.84
CA LEU A 210 6.79 -6.57 -6.96
C LEU A 210 7.57 -5.24 -7.10
N LEU A 211 8.90 -5.31 -7.18
CA LEU A 211 9.78 -4.15 -7.34
C LEU A 211 9.50 -3.41 -8.64
N PHE A 212 9.53 -4.11 -9.78
CA PHE A 212 9.28 -3.51 -11.09
C PHE A 212 7.80 -3.16 -11.27
N GLY A 213 6.88 -3.94 -10.69
CA GLY A 213 5.46 -3.64 -10.67
C GLY A 213 5.16 -2.31 -9.97
N THR A 214 5.76 -2.07 -8.81
CA THR A 214 5.65 -0.79 -8.08
C THR A 214 6.17 0.37 -8.91
N ALA A 215 7.34 0.22 -9.52
CA ALA A 215 7.95 1.25 -10.36
C ALA A 215 7.14 1.56 -11.62
N GLY A 216 6.36 0.59 -12.12
CA GLY A 216 5.54 0.71 -13.32
C GLY A 216 4.08 1.13 -13.11
N LEU A 217 3.64 1.43 -11.88
CA LEU A 217 2.25 1.80 -11.61
C LEU A 217 1.85 3.12 -12.32
N PRO A 218 0.87 3.10 -13.23
CA PRO A 218 0.50 4.27 -14.03
C PRO A 218 0.11 5.48 -13.20
N HIS A 219 -0.67 5.29 -12.15
CA HIS A 219 -1.15 6.38 -11.28
C HIS A 219 -0.02 7.03 -10.46
N ILE A 220 1.02 6.29 -10.11
CA ILE A 220 2.22 6.83 -9.44
C ILE A 220 3.03 7.67 -10.43
N MET A 221 3.24 7.17 -11.65
CA MET A 221 4.02 7.88 -12.66
C MET A 221 3.37 9.20 -13.06
N MET A 222 2.04 9.29 -13.08
CA MET A 222 1.32 10.54 -13.36
C MET A 222 1.59 11.63 -12.32
N ARG A 223 1.93 11.29 -11.07
CA ARG A 223 2.27 12.26 -10.03
C ARG A 223 3.51 13.10 -10.32
N PHE A 224 4.42 12.62 -11.14
CA PHE A 224 5.60 13.40 -11.50
C PHE A 224 5.29 14.59 -12.42
N PHE A 225 4.11 14.61 -13.05
CA PHE A 225 3.68 15.72 -13.89
C PHE A 225 2.97 16.84 -13.11
N THR A 226 2.62 16.63 -11.85
CA THR A 226 1.94 17.63 -11.00
C THR A 226 2.88 18.66 -10.39
N VAL A 227 4.19 18.41 -10.40
CA VAL A 227 5.22 19.29 -9.84
C VAL A 227 5.82 20.21 -10.91
N PRO A 228 6.37 21.40 -10.53
CA PRO A 228 6.84 22.39 -11.51
C PRO A 228 8.09 21.98 -12.29
N ASN A 229 8.98 21.19 -11.71
CA ASN A 229 10.26 20.84 -12.34
C ASN A 229 10.83 19.49 -11.86
N ALA A 230 11.90 19.02 -12.51
CA ALA A 230 12.57 17.76 -12.21
C ALA A 230 13.14 17.69 -10.78
N LYS A 231 13.62 18.80 -10.23
CA LYS A 231 14.15 18.89 -8.85
C LYS A 231 13.03 18.59 -7.83
N GLU A 232 11.85 19.17 -8.03
CA GLU A 232 10.70 18.91 -7.18
C GLU A 232 10.15 17.48 -7.39
N ALA A 233 10.22 16.92 -8.59
CA ALA A 233 9.89 15.52 -8.83
C ALA A 233 10.80 14.56 -8.04
N ARG A 234 12.11 14.79 -8.05
CA ARG A 234 13.07 14.00 -7.25
C ARG A 234 12.86 14.16 -5.74
N LYS A 235 12.60 15.38 -5.27
CA LYS A 235 12.25 15.64 -3.86
C LYS A 235 10.99 14.89 -3.46
N SER A 236 9.96 14.86 -4.30
CA SER A 236 8.71 14.17 -3.99
C SER A 236 8.92 12.67 -3.80
N VAL A 237 9.75 12.02 -4.62
CA VAL A 237 10.06 10.59 -4.44
C VAL A 237 10.91 10.38 -3.18
N PHE A 238 11.84 11.26 -2.86
CA PHE A 238 12.63 11.18 -1.63
C PHE A 238 11.72 11.21 -0.38
N TYR A 239 10.82 12.18 -0.30
CA TYR A 239 9.85 12.25 0.81
C TYR A 239 8.90 11.05 0.83
N ALA A 240 8.37 10.66 -0.33
CA ALA A 240 7.51 9.48 -0.42
C ALA A 240 8.21 8.21 0.07
N THR A 241 9.49 8.01 -0.31
CA THR A 241 10.30 6.88 0.16
C THR A 241 10.43 6.87 1.68
N GLY A 242 10.68 8.03 2.31
CA GLY A 242 10.75 8.14 3.76
C GLY A 242 9.42 7.81 4.45
N PHE A 243 8.32 8.38 3.98
CA PHE A 243 6.99 8.12 4.56
C PHE A 243 6.54 6.67 4.38
N ILE A 244 6.73 6.09 3.19
CA ILE A 244 6.37 4.70 2.91
C ILE A 244 7.25 3.74 3.72
N GLY A 245 8.56 4.01 3.81
CA GLY A 245 9.47 3.20 4.62
C GLY A 245 9.08 3.18 6.09
N PHE A 246 8.78 4.35 6.66
CA PHE A 246 8.27 4.44 8.03
C PHE A 246 6.94 3.69 8.19
N PHE A 247 6.01 3.86 7.24
CA PHE A 247 4.73 3.15 7.28
C PHE A 247 4.90 1.62 7.23
N PHE A 248 5.86 1.12 6.48
CA PHE A 248 6.15 -0.32 6.48
C PHE A 248 6.71 -0.83 7.81
N LEU A 249 7.45 0.00 8.55
CA LEU A 249 7.84 -0.33 9.93
C LEU A 249 6.61 -0.42 10.84
N VAL A 250 5.67 0.52 10.70
CA VAL A 250 4.38 0.48 11.42
C VAL A 250 3.64 -0.81 11.12
N VAL A 251 3.48 -1.16 9.85
CA VAL A 251 2.82 -2.41 9.40
C VAL A 251 3.51 -3.64 9.96
N ALA A 252 4.84 -3.64 10.00
CA ALA A 252 5.64 -4.75 10.55
C ALA A 252 5.37 -4.98 12.04
N VAL A 253 5.43 -3.92 12.83
CA VAL A 253 5.16 -4.01 14.28
C VAL A 253 3.72 -4.43 14.54
N LEU A 254 2.75 -3.87 13.82
CA LEU A 254 1.33 -4.23 13.95
C LEU A 254 1.09 -5.70 13.60
N GLY A 255 1.68 -6.19 12.49
CA GLY A 255 1.54 -7.59 12.07
C GLY A 255 2.05 -8.59 13.11
N ILE A 256 3.23 -8.35 13.67
CA ILE A 256 3.80 -9.21 14.72
C ILE A 256 3.02 -9.06 16.04
N SER A 257 2.63 -7.84 16.42
CA SER A 257 1.83 -7.61 17.63
C SER A 257 0.47 -8.31 17.56
N ALA A 258 -0.16 -8.34 16.40
CA ALA A 258 -1.42 -9.03 16.18
C ALA A 258 -1.34 -10.54 16.45
N VAL A 259 -0.18 -11.19 16.21
CA VAL A 259 0.02 -12.61 16.55
C VAL A 259 -0.23 -12.86 18.03
N VAL A 260 0.19 -11.92 18.88
CA VAL A 260 0.04 -12.06 20.33
C VAL A 260 -1.33 -11.57 20.80
N ILE A 261 -1.75 -10.39 20.35
CA ILE A 261 -2.94 -9.72 20.85
C ILE A 261 -4.21 -10.38 20.33
N VAL A 262 -4.29 -10.60 19.01
CA VAL A 262 -5.49 -11.15 18.35
C VAL A 262 -5.41 -12.66 18.25
N GLY A 263 -4.24 -13.21 17.96
CA GLY A 263 -4.05 -14.64 17.71
C GLY A 263 -4.31 -15.54 18.91
N GLN A 264 -4.43 -15.00 20.11
CA GLN A 264 -4.67 -15.75 21.36
C GLN A 264 -6.08 -15.55 21.95
N ASP A 265 -6.85 -14.59 21.44
CA ASP A 265 -8.16 -14.26 22.00
C ASP A 265 -9.29 -14.96 21.22
N PRO A 266 -10.04 -15.89 21.87
CA PRO A 266 -11.12 -16.62 21.22
C PRO A 266 -12.22 -15.76 20.60
N GLN A 267 -12.41 -14.52 21.10
CA GLN A 267 -13.47 -13.62 20.61
C GLN A 267 -13.29 -13.21 19.13
N PHE A 268 -12.07 -13.27 18.61
CA PHE A 268 -11.78 -12.91 17.22
C PHE A 268 -11.93 -14.07 16.23
N PHE A 269 -12.25 -15.27 16.70
CA PHE A 269 -12.37 -16.47 15.87
C PHE A 269 -13.80 -16.98 15.71
N GLU A 270 -14.16 -17.42 14.50
CA GLU A 270 -15.47 -18.07 14.27
C GLU A 270 -15.64 -19.28 15.18
N GLY A 271 -16.73 -19.27 15.97
CA GLY A 271 -16.99 -20.34 16.94
C GLY A 271 -16.09 -20.33 18.18
N GLY A 272 -15.35 -19.25 18.45
CA GLY A 272 -14.50 -19.10 19.66
C GLY A 272 -13.29 -20.04 19.68
N LYS A 273 -12.86 -20.58 18.55
CA LYS A 273 -11.75 -21.54 18.48
C LYS A 273 -10.48 -20.86 18.01
N VAL A 274 -9.55 -20.61 18.92
CA VAL A 274 -8.22 -20.04 18.64
C VAL A 274 -7.51 -20.84 17.55
N GLY A 275 -6.90 -20.12 16.59
CA GLY A 275 -6.25 -20.73 15.41
C GLY A 275 -7.20 -21.16 14.31
N GLY A 276 -8.51 -20.94 14.46
CA GLY A 276 -9.52 -21.13 13.45
C GLY A 276 -9.59 -19.97 12.44
N LYS A 277 -10.74 -19.82 11.80
CA LYS A 277 -10.98 -18.73 10.86
C LYS A 277 -11.33 -17.45 11.62
N ILE A 278 -10.65 -16.34 11.27
CA ILE A 278 -10.89 -15.04 11.91
C ILE A 278 -12.23 -14.47 11.42
N ILE A 279 -13.02 -13.92 12.34
CA ILE A 279 -14.29 -13.26 12.05
C ILE A 279 -14.05 -12.11 11.08
N GLY A 280 -14.83 -12.09 9.97
CA GLY A 280 -14.69 -11.07 8.92
C GLY A 280 -13.59 -11.33 7.88
N GLY A 281 -12.79 -12.39 8.03
CA GLY A 281 -11.82 -12.84 7.03
C GLY A 281 -10.36 -12.53 7.33
N GLY A 282 -9.48 -12.96 6.43
CA GLY A 282 -8.02 -12.94 6.63
C GLY A 282 -7.36 -11.56 6.73
N ASN A 283 -8.06 -10.47 6.38
CA ASN A 283 -7.53 -9.10 6.48
C ASN A 283 -7.88 -8.40 7.80
N MET A 284 -8.58 -9.09 8.71
CA MET A 284 -9.10 -8.52 9.95
C MET A 284 -8.12 -8.49 11.16
N PRO A 285 -6.99 -9.23 11.20
CA PRO A 285 -6.15 -9.29 12.40
C PRO A 285 -5.64 -7.95 12.93
N VAL A 286 -5.70 -6.90 12.12
CA VAL A 286 -5.18 -5.55 12.47
C VAL A 286 -6.29 -4.49 12.46
N MET A 287 -7.53 -4.88 12.17
CA MET A 287 -8.73 -4.06 12.36
C MET A 287 -9.26 -4.19 13.77
#